data_efc98c550a38eea7b2ff1872b935a643
#
_entry.id   efc98c550a38eea7b2ff1872b935a643
#
_cell.length_a   1.000
_cell.length_b   1.000
_cell.length_c   1.000
_cell.angle_alpha   90.00
_cell.angle_beta   90.00
_cell.angle_gamma   90.00
#
_symmetry.space_group_name_H-M   'P 1'
#
loop_
_entity.id
_entity.type
_entity.pdbx_description
1 polymer ?
#
loop_
_entity_poly.entity_id
_entity_poly.type
_entity_poly.pdbx_seq_one_letter_code
_entity_poly.pdbx_strand_id
1 'polypeptide(L)'
;MNDSIVFFDSGHAPTLELLGGKCSSLVSMTTAGMPVPPGFAVTTAAFDRFVDGSGLREEIRTALAEIDPDDVECVDRVSARIRAAIEAREVPEDMHGLLKEAYDTLMARFPAEVPVAVRSSATAEDLPDASFAGQQDTYLWLTGYPAVREHVRRCWASLYTSRAITYRLRNNIPEEDLSMSVAVQKMVDARASGVAMTLDPANGDRSKIVIDASWGVGEMVVSGQVTPDNILLDKVMLTVVAEHVGDKHAELVPDASTGSLVEREVEPGRRAVRCLTDDELLAVATLAKRAEKHYGCPQDIEWALDTDLPAGENLLLLQSRPETVHSVARPAPAAAATPKSPGPTGFSMTGLTFSLTGR
;
A
#
# COMPACT_ATOMS: atom_id res chain seq x y z
N MET A 1 -25.25 -11.10 0.93
CA MET A 1 -24.52 -10.26 -0.05
C MET A 1 -23.31 -11.06 -0.52
N ASN A 2 -22.94 -10.94 -1.75
CA ASN A 2 -21.79 -11.68 -2.25
C ASN A 2 -20.53 -10.89 -1.90
N ASP A 3 -19.78 -11.35 -0.90
CA ASP A 3 -18.61 -10.66 -0.38
C ASP A 3 -17.36 -10.80 -1.28
N SER A 4 -17.52 -11.35 -2.49
CA SER A 4 -16.40 -11.61 -3.41
C SER A 4 -15.89 -10.35 -4.13
N ILE A 5 -16.72 -9.32 -4.29
CA ILE A 5 -16.40 -8.06 -4.97
C ILE A 5 -16.85 -6.87 -4.12
N VAL A 6 -15.94 -5.91 -3.93
CA VAL A 6 -16.23 -4.65 -3.20
C VAL A 6 -15.72 -3.47 -4.04
N PHE A 7 -16.61 -2.60 -4.53
CA PHE A 7 -16.23 -1.34 -5.14
C PHE A 7 -15.68 -0.37 -4.09
N PHE A 8 -14.67 0.43 -4.44
CA PHE A 8 -14.03 1.35 -3.49
C PHE A 8 -15.01 2.39 -2.94
N ASP A 9 -16.04 2.74 -3.70
CA ASP A 9 -17.09 3.71 -3.36
C ASP A 9 -18.40 3.08 -2.88
N SER A 10 -18.41 1.79 -2.57
CA SER A 10 -19.64 1.05 -2.17
C SER A 10 -20.11 1.35 -0.75
N GLY A 11 -19.33 2.08 0.06
CA GLY A 11 -19.62 2.30 1.48
C GLY A 11 -19.35 1.09 2.38
N HIS A 12 -18.70 0.05 1.88
CA HIS A 12 -18.25 -1.10 2.68
C HIS A 12 -17.24 -0.66 3.75
N ALA A 13 -17.24 -1.33 4.89
CA ALA A 13 -16.23 -1.12 5.92
C ALA A 13 -14.85 -1.60 5.41
N PRO A 14 -13.79 -0.78 5.52
CA PRO A 14 -12.46 -1.12 5.05
C PRO A 14 -11.74 -2.08 6.02
N THR A 15 -12.15 -3.35 6.09
CA THR A 15 -11.53 -4.33 6.98
C THR A 15 -10.31 -5.00 6.31
N LEU A 16 -9.23 -5.15 7.07
CA LEU A 16 -8.01 -5.83 6.60
C LEU A 16 -8.28 -7.30 6.26
N GLU A 17 -9.14 -7.96 7.03
CA GLU A 17 -9.51 -9.36 6.86
C GLU A 17 -10.13 -9.61 5.48
N LEU A 18 -11.05 -8.75 5.02
CA LEU A 18 -11.74 -8.91 3.74
C LEU A 18 -10.95 -8.33 2.56
N LEU A 19 -10.21 -7.25 2.77
CA LEU A 19 -9.65 -6.42 1.70
C LEU A 19 -8.11 -6.43 1.62
N GLY A 20 -7.42 -6.94 2.65
CA GLY A 20 -5.98 -6.75 2.77
C GLY A 20 -5.61 -5.28 2.97
N GLY A 21 -4.32 -4.98 3.08
CA GLY A 21 -3.84 -3.64 3.42
C GLY A 21 -4.16 -2.60 2.34
N LYS A 22 -3.77 -2.86 1.11
CA LYS A 22 -3.91 -1.91 -0.01
C LYS A 22 -5.38 -1.61 -0.37
N CYS A 23 -6.21 -2.63 -0.56
CA CYS A 23 -7.62 -2.42 -0.89
C CYS A 23 -8.38 -1.76 0.27
N SER A 24 -8.08 -2.12 1.52
CA SER A 24 -8.64 -1.46 2.71
C SER A 24 -8.30 0.04 2.73
N SER A 25 -7.05 0.39 2.43
CA SER A 25 -6.62 1.78 2.32
C SER A 25 -7.35 2.51 1.18
N LEU A 26 -7.49 1.90 -0.02
CA LEU A 26 -8.21 2.49 -1.16
C LEU A 26 -9.68 2.77 -0.83
N VAL A 27 -10.39 1.83 -0.20
CA VAL A 27 -11.78 2.02 0.26
C VAL A 27 -11.87 3.13 1.30
N SER A 28 -10.96 3.14 2.29
CA SER A 28 -10.92 4.15 3.36
C SER A 28 -10.71 5.55 2.80
N MET A 29 -9.73 5.73 1.90
CA MET A 29 -9.43 7.01 1.25
C MET A 29 -10.59 7.48 0.36
N THR A 30 -11.21 6.58 -0.39
CA THR A 30 -12.38 6.91 -1.22
C THR A 30 -13.55 7.36 -0.36
N THR A 31 -13.84 6.66 0.73
CA THR A 31 -14.89 7.03 1.71
C THR A 31 -14.63 8.39 2.36
N ALA A 32 -13.36 8.74 2.59
CA ALA A 32 -12.94 10.06 3.08
C ALA A 32 -12.99 11.15 1.99
N GLY A 33 -13.45 10.83 0.77
CA GLY A 33 -13.59 11.75 -0.36
C GLY A 33 -12.25 12.20 -0.94
N MET A 34 -11.17 11.43 -0.75
CA MET A 34 -9.89 11.70 -1.41
C MET A 34 -9.95 11.32 -2.89
N PRO A 35 -9.15 11.94 -3.75
CA PRO A 35 -9.19 11.73 -5.19
C PRO A 35 -8.52 10.39 -5.58
N VAL A 36 -9.18 9.28 -5.29
CA VAL A 36 -8.72 7.92 -5.62
C VAL A 36 -9.30 7.50 -6.98
N PRO A 37 -8.51 6.97 -7.92
CA PRO A 37 -9.05 6.42 -9.15
C PRO A 37 -10.08 5.33 -8.86
N PRO A 38 -11.23 5.28 -9.58
CA PRO A 38 -12.27 4.30 -9.34
C PRO A 38 -11.77 2.87 -9.61
N GLY A 39 -12.35 1.91 -8.89
CA GLY A 39 -11.99 0.51 -8.99
C GLY A 39 -12.80 -0.36 -8.03
N PHE A 40 -12.43 -1.62 -7.99
CA PHE A 40 -13.00 -2.60 -7.07
C PHE A 40 -11.93 -3.57 -6.55
N ALA A 41 -12.23 -4.18 -5.43
CA ALA A 41 -11.46 -5.27 -4.85
C ALA A 41 -12.12 -6.62 -5.20
N VAL A 42 -11.32 -7.57 -5.69
CA VAL A 42 -11.63 -9.00 -5.64
C VAL A 42 -11.16 -9.46 -4.26
N THR A 43 -12.08 -9.76 -3.37
CA THR A 43 -11.80 -9.87 -1.93
C THR A 43 -11.05 -11.16 -1.55
N THR A 44 -10.62 -11.24 -0.29
CA THR A 44 -10.06 -12.47 0.30
C THR A 44 -11.07 -13.63 0.24
N ALA A 45 -12.38 -13.35 0.43
CA ALA A 45 -13.42 -14.37 0.30
C ALA A 45 -13.50 -14.96 -1.11
N ALA A 46 -13.18 -14.17 -2.16
CA ALA A 46 -13.08 -14.68 -3.52
C ALA A 46 -11.87 -15.60 -3.70
N PHE A 47 -10.72 -15.23 -3.13
CA PHE A 47 -9.53 -16.08 -3.13
C PHE A 47 -9.79 -17.41 -2.44
N ASP A 48 -10.35 -17.41 -1.23
CA ASP A 48 -10.64 -18.61 -0.45
C ASP A 48 -11.61 -19.53 -1.19
N ARG A 49 -12.69 -18.97 -1.78
CA ARG A 49 -13.60 -19.76 -2.64
C ARG A 49 -12.92 -20.38 -3.84
N PHE A 50 -12.01 -19.67 -4.48
CA PHE A 50 -11.23 -20.19 -5.61
C PHE A 50 -10.32 -21.34 -5.17
N VAL A 51 -9.57 -21.18 -4.09
CA VAL A 51 -8.62 -22.19 -3.60
C VAL A 51 -9.35 -23.43 -3.09
N ASP A 52 -10.42 -23.23 -2.30
CA ASP A 52 -11.20 -24.34 -1.73
C ASP A 52 -12.04 -25.06 -2.77
N GLY A 53 -12.75 -24.31 -3.61
CA GLY A 53 -13.65 -24.86 -4.63
C GLY A 53 -12.92 -25.62 -5.75
N SER A 54 -11.64 -25.35 -5.95
CA SER A 54 -10.81 -25.99 -6.97
C SER A 54 -9.92 -27.13 -6.46
N GLY A 55 -9.91 -27.40 -5.15
CA GLY A 55 -9.03 -28.37 -4.51
C GLY A 55 -7.56 -27.95 -4.39
N LEU A 56 -7.26 -26.69 -4.71
CA LEU A 56 -5.88 -26.15 -4.65
C LEU A 56 -5.33 -26.10 -3.23
N ARG A 57 -6.14 -25.88 -2.21
CA ARG A 57 -5.67 -25.75 -0.82
C ARG A 57 -4.91 -26.99 -0.36
N GLU A 58 -5.41 -28.19 -0.66
CA GLU A 58 -4.75 -29.44 -0.31
C GLU A 58 -3.48 -29.68 -1.14
N GLU A 59 -3.51 -29.32 -2.42
CA GLU A 59 -2.35 -29.39 -3.31
C GLU A 59 -1.22 -28.46 -2.83
N ILE A 60 -1.56 -27.22 -2.46
CA ILE A 60 -0.63 -26.22 -1.91
C ILE A 60 -0.04 -26.73 -0.59
N ARG A 61 -0.90 -27.21 0.34
CA ARG A 61 -0.45 -27.71 1.64
C ARG A 61 0.51 -28.88 1.47
N THR A 62 0.19 -29.82 0.60
CA THR A 62 1.05 -30.95 0.30
C THR A 62 2.40 -30.51 -0.28
N ALA A 63 2.38 -29.54 -1.19
CA ALA A 63 3.59 -29.00 -1.78
C ALA A 63 4.47 -28.27 -0.76
N LEU A 64 3.88 -27.45 0.11
CA LEU A 64 4.61 -26.73 1.15
C LEU A 64 5.24 -27.67 2.19
N ALA A 65 4.61 -28.81 2.48
CA ALA A 65 5.16 -29.82 3.40
C ALA A 65 6.44 -30.50 2.87
N GLU A 66 6.74 -30.38 1.57
CA GLU A 66 7.98 -30.91 0.96
C GLU A 66 9.17 -29.95 1.10
N ILE A 67 8.96 -28.72 1.59
CA ILE A 67 10.00 -27.71 1.64
C ILE A 67 11.03 -28.04 2.73
N ASP A 68 12.31 -28.05 2.31
CA ASP A 68 13.45 -27.85 3.20
C ASP A 68 13.78 -26.35 3.22
N PRO A 69 13.59 -25.65 4.35
CA PRO A 69 13.82 -24.20 4.43
C PRO A 69 15.27 -23.77 4.17
N ASP A 70 16.22 -24.70 4.36
CA ASP A 70 17.65 -24.45 4.15
C ASP A 70 18.10 -24.77 2.70
N ASP A 71 17.24 -25.39 1.90
CA ASP A 71 17.48 -25.70 0.49
C ASP A 71 16.74 -24.71 -0.43
N VAL A 72 17.45 -23.70 -0.92
CA VAL A 72 16.92 -22.65 -1.81
C VAL A 72 16.33 -23.24 -3.10
N GLU A 73 16.99 -24.27 -3.69
CA GLU A 73 16.51 -24.92 -4.91
C GLU A 73 15.20 -25.69 -4.64
N CYS A 74 15.05 -26.26 -3.46
CA CYS A 74 13.79 -26.88 -3.04
C CYS A 74 12.66 -25.85 -2.95
N VAL A 75 12.91 -24.71 -2.29
CA VAL A 75 11.93 -23.63 -2.18
C VAL A 75 11.53 -23.11 -3.56
N ASP A 76 12.49 -22.86 -4.46
CA ASP A 76 12.23 -22.36 -5.81
C ASP A 76 11.39 -23.35 -6.63
N ARG A 77 11.71 -24.63 -6.58
CA ARG A 77 10.95 -25.68 -7.28
C ARG A 77 9.51 -25.79 -6.76
N VAL A 78 9.31 -25.78 -5.45
CA VAL A 78 7.98 -25.85 -4.85
C VAL A 78 7.18 -24.58 -5.16
N SER A 79 7.79 -23.40 -5.04
CA SER A 79 7.22 -22.11 -5.44
C SER A 79 6.71 -22.15 -6.90
N ALA A 80 7.55 -22.55 -7.83
CA ALA A 80 7.19 -22.63 -9.24
C ALA A 80 6.01 -23.58 -9.48
N ARG A 81 6.00 -24.76 -8.79
CA ARG A 81 4.91 -25.74 -8.90
C ARG A 81 3.58 -25.19 -8.41
N ILE A 82 3.56 -24.54 -7.23
CA ILE A 82 2.34 -23.96 -6.67
C ILE A 82 1.80 -22.85 -7.56
N ARG A 83 2.67 -21.93 -7.98
CA ARG A 83 2.28 -20.81 -8.85
C ARG A 83 1.70 -21.32 -10.17
N ALA A 84 2.35 -22.28 -10.82
CA ALA A 84 1.84 -22.88 -12.04
C ALA A 84 0.47 -23.57 -11.84
N ALA A 85 0.25 -24.24 -10.71
CA ALA A 85 -1.03 -24.86 -10.38
C ALA A 85 -2.16 -23.82 -10.24
N ILE A 86 -1.89 -22.68 -9.58
CA ILE A 86 -2.85 -21.57 -9.41
C ILE A 86 -3.14 -20.92 -10.77
N GLU A 87 -2.12 -20.62 -11.56
CA GLU A 87 -2.26 -19.96 -12.86
C GLU A 87 -2.98 -20.83 -13.89
N ALA A 88 -2.80 -22.15 -13.85
CA ALA A 88 -3.47 -23.09 -14.74
C ALA A 88 -4.92 -23.39 -14.33
N ARG A 89 -5.30 -23.14 -13.08
CA ARG A 89 -6.64 -23.47 -12.58
C ARG A 89 -7.68 -22.52 -13.14
N GLU A 90 -8.77 -23.06 -13.65
CA GLU A 90 -9.90 -22.24 -14.11
C GLU A 90 -10.65 -21.64 -12.91
N VAL A 91 -11.03 -20.37 -13.06
CA VAL A 91 -11.90 -19.68 -12.09
C VAL A 91 -13.30 -20.29 -12.19
N PRO A 92 -13.96 -20.66 -11.08
CA PRO A 92 -15.34 -21.16 -11.11
C PRO A 92 -16.28 -20.23 -11.87
N GLU A 93 -17.25 -20.79 -12.61
CA GLU A 93 -18.12 -20.03 -13.54
C GLU A 93 -18.91 -18.91 -12.83
N ASP A 94 -19.40 -19.17 -11.62
CA ASP A 94 -20.10 -18.18 -10.82
C ASP A 94 -19.20 -17.00 -10.42
N MET A 95 -17.96 -17.25 -10.09
CA MET A 95 -16.98 -16.22 -9.78
C MET A 95 -16.53 -15.48 -11.07
N HIS A 96 -16.41 -16.20 -12.18
CA HIS A 96 -16.14 -15.61 -13.49
C HIS A 96 -17.21 -14.59 -13.85
N GLY A 97 -18.51 -14.93 -13.66
CA GLY A 97 -19.64 -14.01 -13.88
C GLY A 97 -19.54 -12.75 -13.04
N LEU A 98 -19.26 -12.89 -11.74
CA LEU A 98 -19.13 -11.76 -10.80
C LEU A 98 -17.97 -10.81 -11.16
N LEU A 99 -16.81 -11.38 -11.50
CA LEU A 99 -15.65 -10.57 -11.89
C LEU A 99 -15.91 -9.82 -13.20
N LYS A 100 -16.59 -10.48 -14.16
CA LYS A 100 -16.96 -9.85 -15.43
C LYS A 100 -17.96 -8.71 -15.22
N GLU A 101 -19.01 -8.94 -14.43
CA GLU A 101 -19.99 -7.90 -14.08
C GLU A 101 -19.34 -6.69 -13.39
N ALA A 102 -18.39 -6.93 -12.48
CA ALA A 102 -17.65 -5.85 -11.82
C ALA A 102 -16.78 -5.07 -12.82
N TYR A 103 -16.11 -5.77 -13.73
CA TYR A 103 -15.32 -5.13 -14.78
C TYR A 103 -16.20 -4.29 -15.71
N ASP A 104 -17.32 -4.85 -16.20
CA ASP A 104 -18.27 -4.14 -17.09
C ASP A 104 -18.86 -2.92 -16.37
N THR A 105 -19.18 -3.03 -15.06
CA THR A 105 -19.66 -1.93 -14.23
C THR A 105 -18.62 -0.82 -14.07
N LEU A 106 -17.35 -1.18 -13.91
CA LEU A 106 -16.26 -0.20 -13.88
C LEU A 106 -16.12 0.50 -15.24
N MET A 107 -16.10 -0.25 -16.33
CA MET A 107 -15.97 0.29 -17.68
C MET A 107 -17.14 1.21 -18.09
N ALA A 108 -18.34 0.91 -17.63
CA ALA A 108 -19.53 1.73 -17.88
C ALA A 108 -19.47 3.15 -17.27
N ARG A 109 -18.49 3.43 -16.40
CA ARG A 109 -18.25 4.76 -15.84
C ARG A 109 -17.49 5.69 -16.81
N PHE A 110 -16.96 5.16 -17.91
CA PHE A 110 -16.12 5.87 -18.88
C PHE A 110 -16.74 5.85 -20.28
N PRO A 111 -16.43 6.82 -21.14
CA PRO A 111 -16.97 6.88 -22.50
C PRO A 111 -16.42 5.76 -23.44
N ALA A 112 -15.30 5.17 -23.06
CA ALA A 112 -14.65 4.04 -23.74
C ALA A 112 -13.97 3.14 -22.73
N GLU A 113 -13.56 1.95 -23.17
CA GLU A 113 -12.77 1.05 -22.34
C GLU A 113 -11.43 1.72 -21.96
N VAL A 114 -11.12 1.72 -20.67
CA VAL A 114 -9.88 2.31 -20.12
C VAL A 114 -8.96 1.22 -19.57
N PRO A 115 -7.64 1.42 -19.60
CA PRO A 115 -6.72 0.48 -18.99
C PRO A 115 -6.88 0.47 -17.47
N VAL A 116 -6.53 -0.65 -16.85
CA VAL A 116 -6.56 -0.84 -15.40
C VAL A 116 -5.21 -1.34 -14.88
N ALA A 117 -4.95 -1.06 -13.61
CA ALA A 117 -3.92 -1.71 -12.82
C ALA A 117 -4.56 -2.87 -12.03
N VAL A 118 -3.88 -4.02 -11.99
CA VAL A 118 -4.24 -5.17 -11.15
C VAL A 118 -3.13 -5.34 -10.12
N ARG A 119 -3.47 -5.15 -8.84
CA ARG A 119 -2.51 -5.02 -7.74
C ARG A 119 -2.87 -5.96 -6.60
N SER A 120 -1.93 -6.75 -6.13
CA SER A 120 -2.11 -7.61 -4.95
C SER A 120 -2.30 -6.79 -3.68
N SER A 121 -3.10 -7.32 -2.75
CA SER A 121 -3.41 -6.76 -1.44
C SER A 121 -3.56 -7.89 -0.43
N ALA A 122 -2.45 -8.35 0.14
CA ALA A 122 -2.46 -9.45 1.10
C ALA A 122 -2.89 -8.98 2.50
N THR A 123 -3.44 -9.91 3.28
CA THR A 123 -3.80 -9.66 4.69
C THR A 123 -2.57 -9.44 5.57
N ALA A 124 -1.42 -9.98 5.19
CA ALA A 124 -0.15 -9.88 5.91
C ALA A 124 0.81 -8.81 5.36
N GLU A 125 0.37 -7.92 4.45
CA GLU A 125 1.26 -6.97 3.76
C GLU A 125 1.85 -5.91 4.70
N ASP A 126 1.11 -5.45 5.70
CA ASP A 126 1.45 -4.34 6.59
C ASP A 126 1.51 -4.77 8.06
N LEU A 127 2.11 -5.91 8.37
CA LEU A 127 2.33 -6.31 9.76
C LEU A 127 3.37 -5.39 10.42
N PRO A 128 3.17 -4.95 11.69
CA PRO A 128 4.05 -4.00 12.37
C PRO A 128 5.53 -4.40 12.43
N ASP A 129 5.81 -5.69 12.48
CA ASP A 129 7.15 -6.27 12.61
C ASP A 129 7.65 -6.93 11.31
N ALA A 130 6.86 -6.86 10.23
CA ALA A 130 7.13 -7.63 9.04
C ALA A 130 6.54 -6.96 7.79
N SER A 131 7.36 -6.27 7.00
CA SER A 131 6.96 -5.63 5.76
C SER A 131 7.09 -6.58 4.58
N PHE A 132 5.95 -6.96 3.97
CA PHE A 132 5.89 -7.61 2.65
C PHE A 132 5.98 -6.61 1.51
N ALA A 133 6.33 -5.36 1.79
CA ALA A 133 6.41 -4.31 0.80
C ALA A 133 7.32 -4.73 -0.38
N GLY A 134 6.84 -4.58 -1.61
CA GLY A 134 7.57 -4.90 -2.84
C GLY A 134 7.76 -6.39 -3.12
N GLN A 135 7.06 -7.29 -2.43
CA GLN A 135 7.17 -8.75 -2.64
C GLN A 135 6.05 -9.34 -3.49
N GLN A 136 5.06 -8.54 -3.85
CA GLN A 136 3.85 -8.97 -4.53
C GLN A 136 3.70 -8.25 -5.86
N ASP A 137 3.10 -8.95 -6.82
CA ASP A 137 3.04 -8.50 -8.20
C ASP A 137 2.04 -7.35 -8.38
N THR A 138 2.44 -6.40 -9.20
CA THR A 138 1.59 -5.33 -9.74
C THR A 138 1.66 -5.37 -11.25
N TYR A 139 0.51 -5.36 -11.91
CA TYR A 139 0.39 -5.37 -13.36
C TYR A 139 -0.30 -4.08 -13.79
N LEU A 140 0.36 -3.33 -14.64
CA LEU A 140 -0.06 -2.01 -15.06
C LEU A 140 -0.52 -2.03 -16.52
N TRP A 141 -1.43 -1.11 -16.87
CA TRP A 141 -1.89 -0.87 -18.23
C TRP A 141 -2.55 -2.08 -18.91
N LEU A 142 -3.39 -2.79 -18.18
CA LEU A 142 -4.11 -3.94 -18.71
C LEU A 142 -5.42 -3.49 -19.35
N THR A 143 -5.72 -4.00 -20.54
CA THR A 143 -6.97 -3.75 -21.27
C THR A 143 -7.72 -5.04 -21.53
N GLY A 144 -9.04 -4.99 -21.40
CA GLY A 144 -9.92 -6.13 -21.66
C GLY A 144 -10.07 -7.08 -20.48
N TYR A 145 -11.30 -7.55 -20.29
CA TYR A 145 -11.63 -8.51 -19.23
C TYR A 145 -10.74 -9.77 -19.19
N PRO A 146 -10.38 -10.40 -20.35
CA PRO A 146 -9.50 -11.58 -20.33
C PRO A 146 -8.16 -11.33 -19.63
N ALA A 147 -7.54 -10.15 -19.89
CA ALA A 147 -6.28 -9.77 -19.27
C ALA A 147 -6.46 -9.57 -17.75
N VAL A 148 -7.53 -8.89 -17.32
CA VAL A 148 -7.83 -8.69 -15.90
C VAL A 148 -8.00 -10.02 -15.18
N ARG A 149 -8.80 -10.95 -15.73
CA ARG A 149 -9.00 -12.27 -15.15
C ARG A 149 -7.71 -13.06 -15.00
N GLU A 150 -6.84 -13.03 -15.99
CA GLU A 150 -5.54 -13.68 -15.95
C GLU A 150 -4.66 -13.10 -14.85
N HIS A 151 -4.58 -11.77 -14.76
CA HIS A 151 -3.69 -11.11 -13.82
C HIS A 151 -4.22 -11.13 -12.38
N VAL A 152 -5.53 -11.27 -12.15
CA VAL A 152 -6.07 -11.59 -10.83
C VAL A 152 -5.52 -12.94 -10.34
N ARG A 153 -5.50 -13.98 -11.18
CA ARG A 153 -4.88 -15.28 -10.82
C ARG A 153 -3.38 -15.17 -10.58
N ARG A 154 -2.67 -14.38 -11.37
CA ARG A 154 -1.24 -14.14 -11.19
C ARG A 154 -0.96 -13.40 -9.87
N CYS A 155 -1.79 -12.41 -9.49
CA CYS A 155 -1.71 -11.80 -8.16
C CYS A 155 -1.88 -12.85 -7.05
N TRP A 156 -2.88 -13.74 -7.14
CA TRP A 156 -3.06 -14.82 -6.18
C TRP A 156 -1.85 -15.76 -6.14
N ALA A 157 -1.26 -16.10 -7.29
CA ALA A 157 -0.05 -16.90 -7.37
C ALA A 157 1.16 -16.23 -6.72
N SER A 158 1.22 -14.89 -6.68
CA SER A 158 2.34 -14.15 -6.07
C SER A 158 2.46 -14.36 -4.56
N LEU A 159 1.42 -14.82 -3.87
CA LEU A 159 1.50 -15.28 -2.47
C LEU A 159 2.54 -16.41 -2.27
N TYR A 160 2.84 -17.15 -3.33
CA TYR A 160 3.69 -18.33 -3.29
C TYR A 160 5.02 -18.14 -4.04
N THR A 161 5.49 -16.89 -4.19
CA THR A 161 6.86 -16.65 -4.65
C THR A 161 7.86 -17.22 -3.64
N SER A 162 9.04 -17.64 -4.09
CA SER A 162 10.10 -18.16 -3.21
C SER A 162 10.40 -17.23 -2.06
N ARG A 163 10.43 -15.92 -2.33
CA ARG A 163 10.63 -14.88 -1.31
C ARG A 163 9.49 -14.86 -0.29
N ALA A 164 8.22 -14.90 -0.74
CA ALA A 164 7.06 -14.91 0.14
C ALA A 164 7.02 -16.18 1.01
N ILE A 165 7.32 -17.34 0.45
CA ILE A 165 7.42 -18.62 1.17
C ILE A 165 8.54 -18.55 2.23
N THR A 166 9.76 -18.15 1.83
CA THR A 166 10.91 -18.04 2.75
C THR A 166 10.63 -17.08 3.90
N TYR A 167 10.00 -15.94 3.59
CA TYR A 167 9.63 -14.96 4.60
C TYR A 167 8.66 -15.55 5.63
N ARG A 168 7.61 -16.24 5.19
CA ARG A 168 6.62 -16.89 6.08
C ARG A 168 7.24 -17.96 6.96
N LEU A 169 8.09 -18.82 6.38
CA LEU A 169 8.79 -19.84 7.13
C LEU A 169 9.66 -19.24 8.24
N ARG A 170 10.37 -18.15 7.95
CA ARG A 170 11.21 -17.44 8.94
C ARG A 170 10.42 -16.75 10.04
N ASN A 171 9.21 -16.30 9.74
CA ASN A 171 8.36 -15.58 10.69
C ASN A 171 7.26 -16.47 11.30
N ASN A 172 7.25 -17.79 11.03
CA ASN A 172 6.25 -18.74 11.51
C ASN A 172 4.80 -18.31 11.22
N ILE A 173 4.54 -17.75 10.03
CA ILE A 173 3.20 -17.37 9.59
C ILE A 173 2.52 -18.59 8.99
N PRO A 174 1.43 -19.11 9.61
CA PRO A 174 0.74 -20.30 9.13
C PRO A 174 0.02 -20.03 7.79
N GLU A 175 -0.16 -21.06 7.00
CA GLU A 175 -0.82 -21.00 5.70
C GLU A 175 -2.30 -20.62 5.83
N GLU A 176 -2.95 -21.05 6.90
CA GLU A 176 -4.37 -20.81 7.16
C GLU A 176 -4.69 -19.32 7.39
N ASP A 177 -3.72 -18.53 7.81
CA ASP A 177 -3.87 -17.09 8.07
C ASP A 177 -3.63 -16.24 6.82
N LEU A 178 -3.33 -16.89 5.69
CA LEU A 178 -3.03 -16.20 4.44
C LEU A 178 -4.23 -16.12 3.52
N SER A 179 -4.55 -14.91 3.15
CA SER A 179 -5.47 -14.65 2.08
C SER A 179 -5.07 -13.38 1.31
N MET A 180 -5.59 -13.22 0.11
CA MET A 180 -5.26 -12.10 -0.76
C MET A 180 -6.48 -11.53 -1.44
N SER A 181 -6.67 -10.25 -1.26
CA SER A 181 -7.52 -9.45 -2.12
C SER A 181 -6.71 -8.91 -3.30
N VAL A 182 -7.38 -8.56 -4.38
CA VAL A 182 -6.76 -7.96 -5.58
C VAL A 182 -7.51 -6.69 -5.96
N ALA A 183 -6.79 -5.57 -6.03
CA ALA A 183 -7.34 -4.32 -6.53
C ALA A 183 -7.35 -4.32 -8.06
N VAL A 184 -8.50 -4.04 -8.67
CA VAL A 184 -8.64 -3.70 -10.08
C VAL A 184 -9.04 -2.23 -10.15
N GLN A 185 -8.13 -1.37 -10.59
CA GLN A 185 -8.25 0.08 -10.48
C GLN A 185 -7.99 0.75 -11.83
N LYS A 186 -8.77 1.80 -12.19
CA LYS A 186 -8.48 2.61 -13.40
C LYS A 186 -7.01 3.03 -13.38
N MET A 187 -6.32 2.75 -14.47
CA MET A 187 -4.95 3.22 -14.65
C MET A 187 -4.93 4.74 -14.89
N VAL A 188 -3.92 5.40 -14.36
CA VAL A 188 -3.70 6.84 -14.56
C VAL A 188 -2.71 7.02 -15.72
N ASP A 189 -3.09 7.80 -16.73
CA ASP A 189 -2.13 8.27 -17.73
C ASP A 189 -1.32 9.42 -17.14
N ALA A 190 -0.26 9.06 -16.44
CA ALA A 190 0.50 9.97 -15.62
C ALA A 190 1.45 10.85 -16.45
N ARG A 191 1.25 12.18 -16.42
CA ARG A 191 2.24 13.14 -16.87
C ARG A 191 3.46 13.18 -15.95
N ALA A 192 3.20 13.18 -14.66
CA ALA A 192 4.16 13.08 -13.58
C ALA A 192 3.56 12.30 -12.42
N SER A 193 4.40 11.63 -11.66
CA SER A 193 3.99 10.83 -10.50
C SER A 193 5.13 10.71 -9.51
N GLY A 194 4.85 10.16 -8.36
CA GLY A 194 5.87 9.96 -7.35
C GLY A 194 5.32 9.56 -5.99
N VAL A 195 6.14 9.78 -4.98
CA VAL A 195 5.81 9.53 -3.57
C VAL A 195 5.88 10.83 -2.77
N ALA A 196 5.13 10.89 -1.67
CA ALA A 196 5.27 11.97 -0.71
C ALA A 196 5.20 11.40 0.71
N MET A 197 6.20 11.71 1.50
CA MET A 197 6.34 11.28 2.90
C MET A 197 6.02 12.44 3.83
N THR A 198 5.13 12.24 4.79
CA THR A 198 4.74 13.29 5.73
C THR A 198 5.66 13.44 6.93
N LEU A 199 6.86 12.94 6.81
CA LEU A 199 8.03 13.23 7.64
C LEU A 199 9.29 13.16 6.78
N ASP A 200 10.42 13.66 7.29
CA ASP A 200 11.73 13.46 6.63
C ASP A 200 12.24 12.03 6.93
N PRO A 201 12.31 11.15 5.93
CA PRO A 201 12.75 9.77 6.15
C PRO A 201 14.21 9.64 6.57
N ALA A 202 15.04 10.68 6.37
CA ALA A 202 16.45 10.64 6.75
C ALA A 202 16.66 10.78 8.27
N ASN A 203 15.76 11.49 8.97
CA ASN A 203 15.95 11.83 10.39
C ASN A 203 14.67 11.73 11.25
N GLY A 204 13.50 11.43 10.63
CA GLY A 204 12.21 11.33 11.31
C GLY A 204 11.59 12.68 11.69
N ASP A 205 12.02 13.80 11.09
CA ASP A 205 11.45 15.13 11.38
C ASP A 205 10.02 15.25 10.86
N ARG A 206 9.07 15.22 11.78
CA ARG A 206 7.63 15.33 11.51
C ARG A 206 7.17 16.74 11.12
N SER A 207 8.05 17.73 11.17
CA SER A 207 7.74 19.10 10.70
C SER A 207 7.94 19.26 9.20
N LYS A 208 8.33 18.21 8.49
CA LYS A 208 8.67 18.21 7.08
C LYS A 208 7.75 17.33 6.25
N ILE A 209 7.70 17.63 4.95
CA ILE A 209 7.17 16.75 3.90
C ILE A 209 8.29 16.60 2.87
N VAL A 210 8.56 15.36 2.47
CA VAL A 210 9.48 15.06 1.36
C VAL A 210 8.66 14.58 0.19
N ILE A 211 8.89 15.15 -1.00
CA ILE A 211 8.24 14.75 -2.24
C ILE A 211 9.31 14.32 -3.23
N ASP A 212 9.22 13.07 -3.68
CA ASP A 212 9.99 12.54 -4.80
C ASP A 212 9.08 12.46 -6.01
N ALA A 213 9.51 13.06 -7.13
CA ALA A 213 8.68 13.20 -8.32
C ALA A 213 9.47 12.93 -9.61
N SER A 214 8.84 12.27 -10.58
CA SER A 214 9.40 12.05 -11.91
C SER A 214 8.33 12.13 -13.00
N TRP A 215 8.76 12.13 -14.24
CA TRP A 215 7.90 12.06 -15.41
C TRP A 215 7.31 10.65 -15.57
N GLY A 216 6.10 10.58 -16.15
CA GLY A 216 5.43 9.32 -16.46
C GLY A 216 4.90 8.57 -15.24
N VAL A 217 4.73 7.26 -15.41
CA VAL A 217 4.19 6.35 -14.39
C VAL A 217 5.18 6.11 -13.25
N GLY A 218 4.70 6.09 -12.02
CA GLY A 218 5.50 6.08 -10.78
C GLY A 218 6.37 4.85 -10.53
N GLU A 219 6.22 3.79 -11.31
CA GLU A 219 7.04 2.58 -11.21
C GLU A 219 8.54 2.88 -11.26
N MET A 220 8.96 3.85 -12.11
CA MET A 220 10.36 4.25 -12.25
C MET A 220 10.94 4.90 -10.98
N VAL A 221 10.11 5.59 -10.20
CA VAL A 221 10.48 6.18 -8.90
C VAL A 221 10.53 5.12 -7.82
N VAL A 222 9.48 4.30 -7.72
CA VAL A 222 9.34 3.28 -6.67
C VAL A 222 10.41 2.18 -6.81
N SER A 223 10.74 1.79 -8.05
CA SER A 223 11.80 0.79 -8.33
C SER A 223 13.21 1.34 -8.23
N GLY A 224 13.37 2.68 -8.11
CA GLY A 224 14.69 3.33 -8.05
C GLY A 224 15.44 3.34 -9.39
N GLN A 225 14.75 3.20 -10.52
CA GLN A 225 15.37 3.19 -11.85
C GLN A 225 15.76 4.59 -12.33
N VAL A 226 15.16 5.63 -11.78
CA VAL A 226 15.49 7.02 -12.05
C VAL A 226 15.82 7.76 -10.77
N THR A 227 16.64 8.81 -10.87
CA THR A 227 16.83 9.78 -9.78
C THR A 227 15.74 10.85 -9.90
N PRO A 228 14.73 10.84 -9.00
CA PRO A 228 13.63 11.79 -9.06
C PRO A 228 14.05 13.21 -8.63
N ASP A 229 13.19 14.19 -8.90
CA ASP A 229 13.23 15.46 -8.18
C ASP A 229 12.93 15.19 -6.71
N ASN A 230 13.76 15.71 -5.81
CA ASN A 230 13.57 15.58 -4.37
C ASN A 230 13.31 16.97 -3.78
N ILE A 231 12.14 17.18 -3.17
CA ILE A 231 11.71 18.47 -2.66
C ILE A 231 11.35 18.31 -1.18
N LEU A 232 12.02 19.08 -0.33
CA LEU A 232 11.76 19.16 1.12
C LEU A 232 10.94 20.42 1.40
N LEU A 233 9.75 20.25 2.00
CA LEU A 233 8.88 21.36 2.40
C LEU A 233 8.75 21.44 3.92
N ASP A 234 8.56 22.67 4.42
CA ASP A 234 8.02 22.87 5.76
C ASP A 234 6.54 22.48 5.78
N LYS A 235 6.16 21.57 6.67
CA LYS A 235 4.79 21.00 6.72
C LYS A 235 3.73 22.03 7.13
N VAL A 236 4.09 23.05 7.92
CA VAL A 236 3.14 24.05 8.42
C VAL A 236 2.93 25.14 7.39
N MET A 237 4.03 25.73 6.92
CA MET A 237 4.01 26.87 5.99
C MET A 237 3.84 26.43 4.54
N LEU A 238 4.07 25.15 4.22
CA LEU A 238 4.09 24.60 2.86
C LEU A 238 5.08 25.35 1.94
N THR A 239 6.20 25.80 2.50
CA THR A 239 7.28 26.46 1.75
C THR A 239 8.40 25.50 1.47
N VAL A 240 9.02 25.60 0.31
CA VAL A 240 10.20 24.80 -0.06
C VAL A 240 11.37 25.21 0.82
N VAL A 241 11.96 24.22 1.50
CA VAL A 241 13.16 24.35 2.35
C VAL A 241 14.41 23.99 1.58
N ALA A 242 14.33 22.92 0.78
CA ALA A 242 15.40 22.45 -0.09
C ALA A 242 14.79 21.79 -1.33
N GLU A 243 15.52 21.86 -2.43
CA GLU A 243 15.12 21.26 -3.70
C GLU A 243 16.37 20.70 -4.41
N HIS A 244 16.22 19.51 -4.97
CA HIS A 244 17.20 18.90 -5.85
C HIS A 244 16.49 18.39 -7.10
N VAL A 245 16.85 18.91 -8.27
CA VAL A 245 16.34 18.43 -9.55
C VAL A 245 17.14 17.21 -9.96
N GLY A 246 16.48 16.04 -10.02
CA GLY A 246 17.10 14.78 -10.33
C GLY A 246 17.33 14.57 -11.83
N ASP A 247 18.18 13.60 -12.17
CA ASP A 247 18.34 13.13 -13.56
C ASP A 247 17.24 12.09 -13.88
N LYS A 248 16.11 12.57 -14.29
CA LYS A 248 14.95 11.79 -14.73
C LYS A 248 15.14 11.33 -16.17
N HIS A 249 16.18 10.49 -16.41
CA HIS A 249 16.64 10.13 -17.75
C HIS A 249 15.62 9.31 -18.56
N ALA A 250 14.71 8.59 -17.89
CA ALA A 250 13.70 7.77 -18.51
C ALA A 250 12.32 7.98 -17.87
N GLU A 251 11.28 7.76 -18.64
CA GLU A 251 9.88 7.77 -18.23
C GLU A 251 9.16 6.53 -18.75
N LEU A 252 8.22 6.00 -17.98
CA LEU A 252 7.35 4.92 -18.39
C LEU A 252 6.01 5.52 -18.82
N VAL A 253 5.63 5.33 -20.07
CA VAL A 253 4.46 5.98 -20.69
C VAL A 253 3.67 4.99 -21.53
N PRO A 254 2.36 5.23 -21.75
CA PRO A 254 1.57 4.40 -22.66
C PRO A 254 2.02 4.57 -24.10
N ASP A 255 2.06 3.45 -24.82
CA ASP A 255 2.26 3.42 -26.27
C ASP A 255 1.01 2.89 -26.95
N ALA A 256 0.38 3.75 -27.76
CA ALA A 256 -0.84 3.43 -28.48
C ALA A 256 -0.64 2.30 -29.54
N SER A 257 0.59 2.08 -30.01
CA SER A 257 0.87 1.05 -31.02
C SER A 257 0.95 -0.36 -30.43
N THR A 258 1.40 -0.47 -29.19
CA THR A 258 1.54 -1.74 -28.46
C THR A 258 0.38 -1.99 -27.48
N GLY A 259 -0.36 -0.94 -27.11
CA GLY A 259 -1.38 -0.99 -26.06
C GLY A 259 -0.82 -1.30 -24.68
N SER A 260 0.47 -1.00 -24.45
CA SER A 260 1.19 -1.28 -23.20
C SER A 260 2.05 -0.10 -22.77
N LEU A 261 2.61 -0.17 -21.56
CA LEU A 261 3.61 0.80 -21.12
C LEU A 261 4.96 0.49 -21.77
N VAL A 262 5.65 1.55 -22.20
CA VAL A 262 7.01 1.48 -22.75
C VAL A 262 7.92 2.46 -22.02
N GLU A 263 9.16 2.05 -21.80
CA GLU A 263 10.20 2.96 -21.33
C GLU A 263 10.65 3.86 -22.48
N ARG A 264 10.71 5.15 -22.22
CA ARG A 264 11.15 6.16 -23.17
C ARG A 264 12.17 7.10 -22.54
N GLU A 265 13.20 7.44 -23.27
CA GLU A 265 14.18 8.44 -22.85
C GLU A 265 13.50 9.83 -22.74
N VAL A 266 13.74 10.52 -21.62
CA VAL A 266 13.25 11.89 -21.41
C VAL A 266 14.18 12.87 -22.15
N GLU A 267 13.60 13.82 -22.87
CA GLU A 267 14.37 14.84 -23.56
C GLU A 267 15.26 15.65 -22.59
N PRO A 268 16.49 16.01 -23.01
CA PRO A 268 17.45 16.69 -22.12
C PRO A 268 16.89 17.97 -21.46
N GLY A 269 16.06 18.74 -22.19
CA GLY A 269 15.42 19.95 -21.66
C GLY A 269 14.43 19.66 -20.52
N ARG A 270 13.73 18.54 -20.57
CA ARG A 270 12.80 18.10 -19.52
C ARG A 270 13.52 17.49 -18.31
N ARG A 271 14.69 16.89 -18.50
CA ARG A 271 15.48 16.33 -17.37
C ARG A 271 15.97 17.42 -16.43
N ALA A 272 16.36 18.57 -16.98
CA ALA A 272 16.97 19.69 -16.24
C ALA A 272 15.97 20.57 -15.48
N VAL A 273 14.67 20.30 -15.59
CA VAL A 273 13.63 21.07 -14.94
C VAL A 273 12.78 20.21 -14.03
N ARG A 274 12.25 20.82 -12.98
CA ARG A 274 11.32 20.16 -12.06
C ARG A 274 10.06 19.69 -12.81
N CYS A 275 9.58 18.48 -12.54
CA CYS A 275 8.39 17.92 -13.18
C CYS A 275 7.07 18.48 -12.63
N LEU A 276 7.07 19.17 -11.49
CA LEU A 276 5.93 19.81 -10.85
C LEU A 276 6.01 21.33 -10.93
N THR A 277 4.90 22.00 -11.20
CA THR A 277 4.74 23.44 -10.94
C THR A 277 4.62 23.72 -9.44
N ASP A 278 4.69 24.99 -9.03
CA ASP A 278 4.53 25.34 -7.61
C ASP A 278 3.13 25.00 -7.09
N ASP A 279 2.09 25.23 -7.89
CA ASP A 279 0.71 24.90 -7.53
C ASP A 279 0.50 23.39 -7.38
N GLU A 280 1.08 22.58 -8.28
CA GLU A 280 1.03 21.11 -8.20
C GLU A 280 1.80 20.58 -6.98
N LEU A 281 2.96 21.16 -6.69
CA LEU A 281 3.73 20.81 -5.49
C LEU A 281 2.93 21.06 -4.21
N LEU A 282 2.26 22.23 -4.12
CA LEU A 282 1.39 22.55 -2.99
C LEU A 282 0.17 21.63 -2.91
N ALA A 283 -0.40 21.25 -4.06
CA ALA A 283 -1.51 20.30 -4.11
C ALA A 283 -1.10 18.92 -3.59
N VAL A 284 0.06 18.38 -4.00
CA VAL A 284 0.62 17.11 -3.50
C VAL A 284 0.88 17.18 -2.00
N ALA A 285 1.54 18.24 -1.51
CA ALA A 285 1.80 18.43 -0.08
C ALA A 285 0.50 18.51 0.74
N THR A 286 -0.52 19.18 0.21
CA THR A 286 -1.84 19.29 0.84
C THR A 286 -2.55 17.93 0.90
N LEU A 287 -2.48 17.14 -0.18
CA LEU A 287 -3.03 15.79 -0.25
C LEU A 287 -2.34 14.87 0.76
N ALA A 288 -1.01 14.92 0.86
CA ALA A 288 -0.24 14.16 1.84
C ALA A 288 -0.65 14.51 3.30
N LYS A 289 -0.78 15.79 3.62
CA LYS A 289 -1.30 16.24 4.94
C LYS A 289 -2.71 15.75 5.21
N ARG A 290 -3.56 15.71 4.19
CA ARG A 290 -4.94 15.20 4.31
C ARG A 290 -4.94 13.71 4.64
N ALA A 291 -4.06 12.92 3.99
CA ALA A 291 -3.88 11.51 4.28
C ALA A 291 -3.37 11.31 5.72
N GLU A 292 -2.31 12.03 6.15
CA GLU A 292 -1.80 11.97 7.53
C GLU A 292 -2.89 12.31 8.55
N LYS A 293 -3.69 13.34 8.31
CA LYS A 293 -4.80 13.71 9.18
C LYS A 293 -5.86 12.61 9.27
N HIS A 294 -6.16 11.95 8.16
CA HIS A 294 -7.15 10.87 8.09
C HIS A 294 -6.71 9.65 8.91
N TYR A 295 -5.45 9.24 8.78
CA TYR A 295 -4.90 8.07 9.48
C TYR A 295 -4.35 8.37 10.87
N GLY A 296 -4.13 9.64 11.21
CA GLY A 296 -3.63 10.08 12.51
C GLY A 296 -2.15 9.77 12.79
N CYS A 297 -1.40 9.35 11.77
CA CYS A 297 0.03 9.05 11.85
C CYS A 297 0.73 9.44 10.54
N PRO A 298 2.08 9.62 10.54
CA PRO A 298 2.82 9.89 9.32
C PRO A 298 2.53 8.87 8.23
N GLN A 299 2.42 9.35 7.00
CA GLN A 299 2.05 8.56 5.83
C GLN A 299 3.09 8.68 4.74
N ASP A 300 3.28 7.57 4.01
CA ASP A 300 3.87 7.52 2.69
C ASP A 300 2.73 7.40 1.69
N ILE A 301 2.61 8.34 0.77
CA ILE A 301 1.59 8.31 -0.27
C ILE A 301 2.22 8.16 -1.66
N GLU A 302 1.55 7.40 -2.53
CA GLU A 302 1.80 7.39 -3.97
C GLU A 302 0.75 8.27 -4.65
N TRP A 303 1.18 9.11 -5.56
CA TRP A 303 0.32 10.05 -6.28
C TRP A 303 0.69 10.13 -7.76
N ALA A 304 -0.25 10.61 -8.58
CA ALA A 304 -0.02 10.87 -9.99
C ALA A 304 -0.87 12.06 -10.48
N LEU A 305 -0.38 12.75 -11.52
CA LEU A 305 -1.08 13.78 -12.26
C LEU A 305 -1.59 13.18 -13.57
N ASP A 306 -2.90 12.97 -13.67
CA ASP A 306 -3.57 12.37 -14.82
C ASP A 306 -3.64 13.35 -15.99
N THR A 307 -3.24 12.94 -17.21
CA THR A 307 -3.36 13.76 -18.43
C THR A 307 -4.80 13.84 -18.95
N ASP A 308 -5.66 12.88 -18.58
CA ASP A 308 -7.06 12.82 -19.00
C ASP A 308 -7.97 13.82 -18.24
N LEU A 309 -7.50 14.38 -17.13
CA LEU A 309 -8.27 15.24 -16.26
C LEU A 309 -7.81 16.71 -16.35
N PRO A 310 -8.72 17.67 -16.17
CA PRO A 310 -8.36 19.09 -16.19
C PRO A 310 -7.42 19.46 -15.04
N ALA A 311 -6.57 20.45 -15.28
CA ALA A 311 -5.67 20.99 -14.25
C ALA A 311 -6.44 21.41 -12.99
N GLY A 312 -5.94 21.03 -11.82
CA GLY A 312 -6.58 21.22 -10.52
C GLY A 312 -7.51 20.08 -10.07
N GLU A 313 -7.94 19.22 -10.99
CA GLU A 313 -8.71 18.00 -10.70
C GLU A 313 -7.91 16.72 -11.00
N ASN A 314 -6.73 16.87 -11.58
CA ASN A 314 -5.91 15.81 -12.15
C ASN A 314 -4.95 15.15 -11.16
N LEU A 315 -4.85 15.63 -9.91
CA LEU A 315 -4.05 15.00 -8.88
C LEU A 315 -4.82 13.83 -8.25
N LEU A 316 -4.28 12.63 -8.38
CA LEU A 316 -4.89 11.40 -7.88
C LEU A 316 -4.00 10.74 -6.83
N LEU A 317 -4.64 10.15 -5.81
CA LEU A 317 -4.01 9.39 -4.73
C LEU A 317 -4.11 7.90 -5.05
N LEU A 318 -2.97 7.25 -5.24
CA LEU A 318 -2.90 5.86 -5.71
C LEU A 318 -2.75 4.85 -4.57
N GLN A 319 -2.07 5.26 -3.49
CA GLN A 319 -1.85 4.44 -2.30
C GLN A 319 -1.49 5.34 -1.12
N SER A 320 -1.80 4.90 0.10
CA SER A 320 -1.29 5.49 1.34
C SER A 320 -1.00 4.36 2.32
N ARG A 321 0.15 4.44 2.97
CA ARG A 321 0.56 3.50 4.02
C ARG A 321 1.19 4.26 5.20
N PRO A 322 1.05 3.75 6.44
CA PRO A 322 1.76 4.30 7.58
C PRO A 322 3.28 4.23 7.36
N GLU A 323 3.99 5.28 7.73
CA GLU A 323 5.43 5.24 7.81
C GLU A 323 5.85 4.37 9.01
N THR A 324 6.73 3.38 8.78
CA THR A 324 7.06 2.35 9.78
C THR A 324 8.48 2.48 10.36
N VAL A 325 9.40 3.17 9.68
CA VAL A 325 10.82 3.23 10.10
C VAL A 325 11.00 4.07 11.36
N HIS A 326 10.35 5.23 11.43
CA HIS A 326 10.45 6.17 12.56
C HIS A 326 9.26 6.12 13.51
N SER A 327 8.13 5.51 13.12
CA SER A 327 6.94 5.42 13.96
C SER A 327 7.03 4.34 15.04
N VAL A 328 7.83 3.30 14.86
CA VAL A 328 8.06 2.20 15.82
C VAL A 328 9.03 2.62 16.95
N ALA A 329 9.76 3.74 16.83
CA ALA A 329 10.87 4.12 17.73
C ALA A 329 10.48 4.88 19.01
N ARG A 330 9.22 4.85 19.49
CA ARG A 330 8.90 5.37 20.82
C ARG A 330 8.14 4.32 21.64
N PRO A 331 8.80 3.66 22.62
CA PRO A 331 8.05 3.05 23.70
C PRO A 331 7.18 4.15 24.32
N ALA A 332 5.89 3.87 24.52
CA ALA A 332 5.00 4.76 25.25
C ALA A 332 5.71 5.22 26.53
N PRO A 333 5.66 6.51 26.91
CA PRO A 333 6.23 6.95 28.17
C PRO A 333 5.63 6.04 29.24
N ALA A 334 6.49 5.32 29.98
CA ALA A 334 6.08 4.46 31.05
C ALA A 334 5.11 5.28 31.91
N ALA A 335 3.87 4.80 32.02
CA ALA A 335 2.85 5.47 32.83
C ALA A 335 3.50 5.81 34.13
N ALA A 336 3.57 7.13 34.47
CA ALA A 336 4.16 7.62 35.69
C ALA A 336 3.54 6.82 36.80
N ALA A 337 4.37 6.04 37.51
CA ALA A 337 3.92 5.25 38.64
C ALA A 337 3.22 6.21 39.57
N THR A 338 1.93 6.06 39.73
CA THR A 338 1.14 6.78 40.72
C THR A 338 1.86 6.58 42.03
N PRO A 339 2.27 7.65 42.73
CA PRO A 339 2.90 7.51 44.06
C PRO A 339 1.88 6.77 44.93
N LYS A 340 2.29 5.61 45.46
CA LYS A 340 1.50 4.91 46.47
C LYS A 340 1.30 5.90 47.63
N SER A 341 0.07 6.27 47.90
CA SER A 341 -0.33 7.00 49.08
C SER A 341 0.19 6.23 50.31
N PRO A 342 0.89 6.89 51.26
CA PRO A 342 1.27 6.22 52.49
C PRO A 342 -0.01 5.83 53.23
N GLY A 343 -0.12 4.55 53.58
CA GLY A 343 -1.21 4.02 54.38
C GLY A 343 -1.24 4.72 55.75
N PRO A 344 -2.38 4.74 56.45
CA PRO A 344 -2.53 5.45 57.71
C PRO A 344 -1.64 4.83 58.78
N THR A 345 -0.58 5.52 59.20
CA THR A 345 0.18 5.21 60.40
C THR A 345 -0.71 5.52 61.60
N GLY A 346 -1.09 4.45 62.32
CA GLY A 346 -1.82 4.58 63.59
C GLY A 346 -1.03 5.39 64.61
N PHE A 347 -1.63 6.46 65.08
CA PHE A 347 -1.15 7.23 66.24
C PHE A 347 -1.38 6.42 67.51
N SER A 348 -0.31 5.99 68.16
CA SER A 348 -0.36 5.51 69.53
C SER A 348 0.00 6.69 70.45
N MET A 349 -0.98 7.11 71.21
CA MET A 349 -0.77 8.08 72.32
C MET A 349 -0.29 7.34 73.58
N THR A 350 0.96 7.52 73.96
CA THR A 350 1.42 7.27 75.33
C THR A 350 2.65 8.16 75.64
N GLY A 351 2.56 9.00 76.69
CA GLY A 351 3.72 9.58 77.37
C GLY A 351 3.91 11.10 77.28
N LEU A 352 3.02 11.85 77.95
CA LEU A 352 3.32 13.19 78.43
C LEU A 352 4.25 13.06 79.63
N THR A 353 5.44 13.68 79.59
CA THR A 353 6.15 14.10 80.81
C THR A 353 6.71 15.52 80.60
N PHE A 354 6.16 16.44 81.36
CA PHE A 354 6.67 17.80 81.54
C PHE A 354 7.96 17.79 82.39
N SER A 355 8.97 18.55 82.00
CA SER A 355 9.98 19.04 82.94
C SER A 355 10.35 20.46 82.55
N LEU A 356 10.00 21.38 83.43
CA LEU A 356 10.42 22.78 83.53
C LEU A 356 11.78 22.86 84.24
N THR A 357 12.72 23.58 83.67
CA THR A 357 13.75 24.42 84.30
C THR A 357 14.44 25.14 83.18
N GLY A 358 14.45 26.46 83.00
CA GLY A 358 14.83 27.53 83.90
C GLY A 358 16.29 27.96 83.73
N ARG A 359 16.54 28.84 82.77
CA ARG A 359 17.23 30.13 82.84
C ARG A 359 17.41 30.73 81.46
#